data_5f08a5215075b525fdcb76850b03f714
#
_entry.id   5f08a5215075b525fdcb76850b03f714
#
_cell.length_a   1.000
_cell.length_b   1.000
_cell.length_c   1.000
_cell.angle_alpha   90.00
_cell.angle_beta   90.00
_cell.angle_gamma   90.00
#
_symmetry.space_group_name_H-M   'P 1'
#
loop_
_entity.id
_entity.type
_entity.pdbx_description
1 polymer ?
#
loop_
_entity_poly.entity_id
_entity_poly.type
_entity_poly.pdbx_seq_one_letter_code
_entity_poly.pdbx_strand_id
1 'polypeptide(L)'
;MQTLGAYPSVRMRRMRHDDFSRRLMRENVLTVNDLILPVFVMEGEGRREPIPTMPGVDRLTIDELLKVVGEMVKLGIPMIALFPHIEDDLKTPDGREAANPDGLIPRAVKALKAAYPELGVMCDVALDPYTTHGQDGLIDETGYILNDETIEVLVEQVLAQARAGADVVAPSDMMDGRIGIIRERLEREGLIHTRIMAYSAKYASSFYGPFRDAVGSASNLGKSNKAVYQQDPANGNEALWEVGLDLAEGADMVMVKPGVPYLDVLWRVKEEFKAPTFAYHVSGEYAMIKCAAAMGCIDEKKITMETMISFKRAGADGILTYCALDVARWLKEGYNY
;
A
#
# COMPACT_ATOMS: atom_id res chain seq x y z
N MET A 1 5.08 30.43 20.32
CA MET A 1 4.30 31.03 19.21
C MET A 1 3.98 32.47 19.61
N GLN A 2 4.41 33.47 18.82
CA GLN A 2 4.01 34.86 19.08
C GLN A 2 2.51 35.01 18.82
N THR A 3 1.78 35.64 19.74
CA THR A 3 0.37 35.99 19.53
C THR A 3 0.25 36.99 18.39
N LEU A 4 -0.40 36.59 17.29
CA LEU A 4 -0.59 37.43 16.10
C LEU A 4 -1.63 38.52 16.28
N GLY A 5 -2.05 38.82 17.51
CA GLY A 5 -3.05 39.82 17.89
C GLY A 5 -4.19 39.23 18.74
N ALA A 6 -5.16 40.06 19.08
CA ALA A 6 -6.28 39.70 19.96
C ALA A 6 -7.64 40.12 19.33
N TYR A 7 -8.72 39.47 19.84
CA TYR A 7 -10.08 39.91 19.56
C TYR A 7 -10.28 41.37 20.04
N PRO A 8 -11.03 42.20 19.28
CA PRO A 8 -11.77 41.93 18.05
C PRO A 8 -10.96 42.10 16.74
N SER A 9 -9.71 42.57 16.79
CA SER A 9 -8.89 42.78 15.59
C SER A 9 -8.59 41.52 14.84
N VAL A 10 -8.32 40.42 15.58
CA VAL A 10 -8.14 39.06 15.04
C VAL A 10 -9.43 38.28 15.20
N ARG A 11 -9.99 37.85 14.08
CA ARG A 11 -11.18 37.00 13.99
C ARG A 11 -10.93 35.87 12.99
N MET A 12 -10.59 34.68 13.46
CA MET A 12 -10.31 33.53 12.60
C MET A 12 -11.49 33.11 11.72
N ARG A 13 -12.73 33.35 12.16
CA ARG A 13 -13.95 33.09 11.37
C ARG A 13 -14.06 33.95 10.11
N ARG A 14 -13.36 35.08 10.04
CA ARG A 14 -13.38 35.97 8.86
C ARG A 14 -12.93 35.24 7.61
N MET A 15 -11.86 34.44 7.70
CA MET A 15 -11.33 33.67 6.57
C MET A 15 -12.18 32.44 6.22
N ARG A 16 -13.09 32.04 7.08
CA ARG A 16 -14.02 30.91 6.87
C ARG A 16 -15.41 31.32 6.41
N HIS A 17 -15.71 32.61 6.41
CA HIS A 17 -17.05 33.13 6.15
C HIS A 17 -17.52 32.80 4.73
N ASP A 18 -16.70 33.09 3.71
CA ASP A 18 -17.07 32.94 2.32
C ASP A 18 -16.33 31.76 1.66
N ASP A 19 -16.97 31.20 0.62
CA ASP A 19 -16.41 30.05 -0.11
C ASP A 19 -15.09 30.40 -0.79
N PHE A 20 -15.00 31.55 -1.46
CA PHE A 20 -13.76 31.97 -2.13
C PHE A 20 -12.58 32.06 -1.17
N SER A 21 -12.78 32.57 0.04
CA SER A 21 -11.71 32.70 1.02
C SER A 21 -11.29 31.33 1.58
N ARG A 22 -12.26 30.42 1.81
CA ARG A 22 -11.92 29.02 2.20
C ARG A 22 -11.10 28.33 1.14
N ARG A 23 -11.47 28.47 -0.15
CA ARG A 23 -10.70 27.87 -1.28
C ARG A 23 -9.29 28.44 -1.40
N LEU A 24 -9.13 29.77 -1.22
CA LEU A 24 -7.81 30.42 -1.27
C LEU A 24 -6.88 29.98 -0.12
N MET A 25 -7.45 29.63 1.04
CA MET A 25 -6.68 29.26 2.24
C MET A 25 -6.40 27.75 2.35
N ARG A 26 -6.83 26.96 1.38
CA ARG A 26 -6.51 25.51 1.36
C ARG A 26 -5.02 25.30 1.16
N GLU A 27 -4.40 24.60 2.10
CA GLU A 27 -2.97 24.28 2.06
C GLU A 27 -2.70 23.00 1.27
N ASN A 28 -3.69 22.09 1.20
CA ASN A 28 -3.55 20.79 0.56
C ASN A 28 -4.63 20.56 -0.49
N VAL A 29 -4.24 19.91 -1.57
CA VAL A 29 -5.13 19.52 -2.67
C VAL A 29 -4.96 18.03 -2.92
N LEU A 30 -6.08 17.32 -3.08
CA LEU A 30 -6.11 15.93 -3.52
C LEU A 30 -6.35 15.90 -5.03
N THR A 31 -5.54 15.14 -5.75
CA THR A 31 -5.65 14.90 -7.19
C THR A 31 -5.63 13.42 -7.50
N VAL A 32 -5.97 13.07 -8.73
CA VAL A 32 -5.85 11.67 -9.18
C VAL A 32 -4.41 11.15 -9.17
N ASN A 33 -3.43 12.06 -9.26
CA ASN A 33 -2.01 11.73 -9.24
C ASN A 33 -1.52 11.26 -7.85
N ASP A 34 -2.31 11.48 -6.82
CA ASP A 34 -2.01 11.04 -5.45
C ASP A 34 -2.49 9.60 -5.19
N LEU A 35 -3.21 8.98 -6.13
CA LEU A 35 -3.90 7.71 -5.90
C LEU A 35 -3.13 6.52 -6.47
N ILE A 36 -3.07 5.44 -5.69
CA ILE A 36 -2.57 4.13 -6.11
C ILE A 36 -3.68 3.11 -5.84
N LEU A 37 -4.04 2.31 -6.86
CA LEU A 37 -5.09 1.30 -6.73
C LEU A 37 -4.49 -0.06 -6.33
N PRO A 38 -4.69 -0.56 -5.11
CA PRO A 38 -4.37 -1.94 -4.76
C PRO A 38 -5.42 -2.90 -5.32
N VAL A 39 -4.96 -4.03 -5.89
CA VAL A 39 -5.81 -5.07 -6.47
C VAL A 39 -5.34 -6.45 -6.07
N PHE A 40 -6.28 -7.38 -5.97
CA PHE A 40 -6.01 -8.80 -5.71
C PHE A 40 -6.12 -9.57 -7.02
N VAL A 41 -5.05 -10.31 -7.36
CA VAL A 41 -4.96 -11.10 -8.59
C VAL A 41 -5.05 -12.59 -8.24
N MET A 42 -5.81 -13.35 -9.01
CA MET A 42 -5.98 -14.79 -8.86
C MET A 42 -5.83 -15.52 -10.19
N GLU A 43 -5.63 -16.82 -10.11
CA GLU A 43 -5.59 -17.70 -11.28
C GLU A 43 -6.96 -17.89 -11.95
N GLY A 44 -6.94 -18.26 -13.22
CA GLY A 44 -8.12 -18.55 -14.01
C GLY A 44 -8.37 -17.58 -15.16
N GLU A 45 -9.59 -17.60 -15.70
CA GLU A 45 -10.03 -16.78 -16.82
C GLU A 45 -11.49 -16.36 -16.62
N GLY A 46 -11.81 -15.10 -16.92
CA GLY A 46 -13.18 -14.56 -16.88
C GLY A 46 -13.83 -14.52 -15.50
N ARG A 47 -13.05 -14.53 -14.43
CA ARG A 47 -13.56 -14.63 -13.05
C ARG A 47 -13.33 -13.36 -12.24
N ARG A 48 -14.38 -12.98 -11.50
CA ARG A 48 -14.33 -12.02 -10.39
C ARG A 48 -14.89 -12.70 -9.16
N GLU A 49 -14.15 -12.66 -8.08
CA GLU A 49 -14.56 -13.28 -6.82
C GLU A 49 -14.64 -12.21 -5.72
N PRO A 50 -15.87 -11.85 -5.29
CA PRO A 50 -16.05 -10.85 -4.24
C PRO A 50 -15.37 -11.26 -2.95
N ILE A 51 -14.72 -10.31 -2.28
CA ILE A 51 -14.12 -10.51 -0.97
C ILE A 51 -15.15 -10.11 0.09
N PRO A 52 -15.70 -11.08 0.86
CA PRO A 52 -16.84 -10.81 1.75
C PRO A 52 -16.57 -9.73 2.80
N THR A 53 -15.32 -9.65 3.27
CA THR A 53 -14.87 -8.68 4.29
C THR A 53 -14.48 -7.32 3.71
N MET A 54 -14.51 -7.16 2.36
CA MET A 54 -14.19 -5.92 1.65
C MET A 54 -15.26 -5.57 0.62
N PRO A 55 -16.43 -5.03 1.02
CA PRO A 55 -17.55 -4.76 0.12
C PRO A 55 -17.14 -3.93 -1.10
N GLY A 56 -17.37 -4.46 -2.31
CA GLY A 56 -17.02 -3.81 -3.58
C GLY A 56 -15.59 -4.04 -4.06
N VAL A 57 -14.81 -4.89 -3.39
CA VAL A 57 -13.49 -5.33 -3.83
C VAL A 57 -13.53 -6.81 -4.19
N ASP A 58 -12.98 -7.13 -5.36
CA ASP A 58 -12.93 -8.49 -5.90
C ASP A 58 -11.49 -8.98 -6.04
N ARG A 59 -11.29 -10.30 -5.98
CA ARG A 59 -10.13 -10.96 -6.60
C ARG A 59 -10.41 -11.08 -8.09
N LEU A 60 -9.41 -10.81 -8.92
CA LEU A 60 -9.56 -10.69 -10.37
C LEU A 60 -8.58 -11.63 -11.08
N THR A 61 -9.08 -12.36 -12.09
CA THR A 61 -8.20 -12.99 -13.07
C THR A 61 -7.53 -11.93 -13.94
N ILE A 62 -6.41 -12.25 -14.61
CA ILE A 62 -5.61 -11.27 -15.37
C ILE A 62 -6.44 -10.55 -16.44
N ASP A 63 -7.31 -11.25 -17.14
CA ASP A 63 -8.21 -10.68 -18.16
C ASP A 63 -9.22 -9.69 -17.56
N GLU A 64 -9.77 -9.98 -16.37
CA GLU A 64 -10.66 -9.08 -15.65
C GLU A 64 -9.91 -7.88 -15.03
N LEU A 65 -8.67 -8.10 -14.57
CA LEU A 65 -7.77 -7.05 -14.12
C LEU A 65 -7.53 -6.01 -15.24
N LEU A 66 -7.27 -6.45 -16.47
CA LEU A 66 -7.08 -5.55 -17.61
C LEU A 66 -8.30 -4.64 -17.87
N LYS A 67 -9.52 -5.12 -17.62
CA LYS A 67 -10.74 -4.31 -17.75
C LYS A 67 -10.81 -3.21 -16.67
N VAL A 68 -10.51 -3.57 -15.43
CA VAL A 68 -10.45 -2.60 -14.30
C VAL A 68 -9.37 -1.54 -14.55
N VAL A 69 -8.20 -1.97 -15.02
CA VAL A 69 -7.09 -1.06 -15.36
C VAL A 69 -7.46 -0.14 -16.53
N GLY A 70 -8.23 -0.61 -17.50
CA GLY A 70 -8.75 0.23 -18.58
C GLY A 70 -9.61 1.39 -18.09
N GLU A 71 -10.39 1.20 -17.03
CA GLU A 71 -11.13 2.27 -16.36
C GLU A 71 -10.20 3.19 -15.54
N MET A 72 -9.29 2.59 -14.78
CA MET A 72 -8.31 3.30 -13.97
C MET A 72 -7.48 4.30 -14.80
N VAL A 73 -6.97 3.86 -15.94
CA VAL A 73 -6.19 4.70 -16.88
C VAL A 73 -7.05 5.85 -17.44
N LYS A 74 -8.33 5.60 -17.79
CA LYS A 74 -9.27 6.65 -18.25
C LYS A 74 -9.57 7.70 -17.17
N LEU A 75 -9.47 7.31 -15.91
CA LEU A 75 -9.62 8.22 -14.77
C LEU A 75 -8.33 8.98 -14.44
N GLY A 76 -7.19 8.56 -14.98
CA GLY A 76 -5.89 9.19 -14.80
C GLY A 76 -5.12 8.75 -13.56
N ILE A 77 -5.49 7.63 -12.92
CA ILE A 77 -4.74 7.08 -11.78
C ILE A 77 -3.39 6.54 -12.29
N PRO A 78 -2.25 6.96 -11.74
CA PRO A 78 -0.94 6.71 -12.34
C PRO A 78 -0.37 5.33 -12.03
N MET A 79 -0.75 4.67 -10.94
CA MET A 79 -0.10 3.45 -10.49
C MET A 79 -1.09 2.44 -9.90
N ILE A 80 -0.83 1.16 -10.17
CA ILE A 80 -1.53 0.00 -9.59
C ILE A 80 -0.57 -0.77 -8.69
N ALA A 81 -1.09 -1.36 -7.61
CA ALA A 81 -0.35 -2.25 -6.70
C ALA A 81 -0.95 -3.65 -6.72
N LEU A 82 -0.14 -4.66 -7.05
CA LEU A 82 -0.57 -6.05 -7.23
C LEU A 82 -0.33 -6.88 -5.97
N PHE A 83 -1.38 -7.59 -5.53
CA PHE A 83 -1.33 -8.55 -4.42
C PHE A 83 -1.87 -9.89 -4.92
N PRO A 84 -1.11 -11.00 -4.81
CA PRO A 84 -1.56 -12.30 -5.29
C PRO A 84 -2.51 -13.00 -4.31
N HIS A 85 -3.45 -13.75 -4.86
CA HIS A 85 -4.12 -14.85 -4.19
C HIS A 85 -3.62 -16.15 -4.79
N ILE A 86 -2.80 -16.88 -4.03
CA ILE A 86 -2.16 -18.12 -4.48
C ILE A 86 -2.98 -19.31 -4.03
N GLU A 87 -3.20 -20.26 -4.94
CA GLU A 87 -3.89 -21.51 -4.64
C GLU A 87 -3.08 -22.33 -3.63
N ASP A 88 -3.78 -23.04 -2.73
CA ASP A 88 -3.16 -23.72 -1.60
C ASP A 88 -2.16 -24.82 -2.00
N ASP A 89 -2.34 -25.46 -3.17
CA ASP A 89 -1.43 -26.48 -3.71
C ASP A 89 -0.09 -25.91 -4.23
N LEU A 90 -0.03 -24.61 -4.48
CA LEU A 90 1.21 -23.90 -4.86
C LEU A 90 1.97 -23.33 -3.65
N LYS A 91 1.34 -23.29 -2.47
CA LYS A 91 1.99 -22.82 -1.24
C LYS A 91 2.95 -23.88 -0.70
N THR A 92 4.11 -23.42 -0.28
CA THR A 92 5.15 -24.28 0.31
C THR A 92 5.73 -23.65 1.58
N PRO A 93 6.38 -24.42 2.48
CA PRO A 93 7.01 -23.82 3.66
C PRO A 93 8.08 -22.76 3.33
N ASP A 94 8.75 -22.91 2.18
CA ASP A 94 9.82 -22.02 1.69
C ASP A 94 9.32 -20.92 0.74
N GLY A 95 8.01 -20.88 0.44
CA GLY A 95 7.41 -19.83 -0.40
C GLY A 95 7.99 -19.76 -1.83
N ARG A 96 8.53 -20.86 -2.37
CA ARG A 96 9.27 -20.87 -3.66
C ARG A 96 8.51 -20.35 -4.85
N GLU A 97 7.16 -20.38 -4.85
CA GLU A 97 6.33 -19.84 -5.93
C GLU A 97 6.49 -18.31 -6.04
N ALA A 98 6.92 -17.62 -4.98
CA ALA A 98 7.20 -16.19 -5.00
C ALA A 98 8.29 -15.82 -6.03
N ALA A 99 9.27 -16.69 -6.22
CA ALA A 99 10.40 -16.50 -7.14
C ALA A 99 10.15 -17.07 -8.55
N ASN A 100 8.96 -17.62 -8.82
CA ASN A 100 8.64 -18.23 -10.12
C ASN A 100 8.49 -17.14 -11.21
N PRO A 101 9.38 -17.08 -12.24
CA PRO A 101 9.32 -16.05 -13.28
C PRO A 101 8.10 -16.17 -14.21
N ASP A 102 7.42 -17.32 -14.20
CA ASP A 102 6.18 -17.59 -14.92
C ASP A 102 4.97 -17.69 -13.98
N GLY A 103 5.14 -17.34 -12.72
CA GLY A 103 4.10 -17.27 -11.71
C GLY A 103 3.04 -16.19 -11.98
N LEU A 104 2.01 -16.16 -11.16
CA LEU A 104 0.83 -15.29 -11.33
C LEU A 104 1.22 -13.80 -11.46
N ILE A 105 2.04 -13.27 -10.55
CA ILE A 105 2.41 -11.85 -10.55
C ILE A 105 3.29 -11.46 -11.74
N PRO A 106 4.40 -12.16 -12.08
CA PRO A 106 5.14 -11.87 -13.30
C PRO A 106 4.30 -11.90 -14.59
N ARG A 107 3.33 -12.82 -14.70
CA ARG A 107 2.41 -12.88 -15.85
C ARG A 107 1.46 -11.67 -15.87
N ALA A 108 0.91 -11.28 -14.72
CA ALA A 108 0.07 -10.10 -14.60
C ALA A 108 0.83 -8.83 -14.98
N VAL A 109 2.08 -8.66 -14.51
CA VAL A 109 2.96 -7.54 -14.89
C VAL A 109 3.18 -7.50 -16.39
N LYS A 110 3.59 -8.61 -17.01
CA LYS A 110 3.80 -8.71 -18.48
C LYS A 110 2.53 -8.30 -19.24
N ALA A 111 1.36 -8.77 -18.82
CA ALA A 111 0.07 -8.44 -19.45
C ALA A 111 -0.28 -6.95 -19.31
N LEU A 112 -0.08 -6.38 -18.12
CA LEU A 112 -0.31 -4.96 -17.86
C LEU A 112 0.62 -4.06 -18.68
N LYS A 113 1.92 -4.34 -18.70
CA LYS A 113 2.89 -3.56 -19.47
C LYS A 113 2.69 -3.68 -20.97
N ALA A 114 2.21 -4.81 -21.47
CA ALA A 114 1.83 -4.98 -22.87
C ALA A 114 0.58 -4.15 -23.25
N ALA A 115 -0.43 -4.08 -22.38
CA ALA A 115 -1.68 -3.37 -22.65
C ALA A 115 -1.61 -1.86 -22.30
N TYR A 116 -0.85 -1.50 -21.28
CA TYR A 116 -0.74 -0.14 -20.73
C TYR A 116 0.71 0.19 -20.38
N PRO A 117 1.61 0.43 -21.36
CA PRO A 117 3.04 0.59 -21.13
C PRO A 117 3.41 1.76 -20.21
N GLU A 118 2.60 2.83 -20.21
CA GLU A 118 2.84 4.03 -19.37
C GLU A 118 2.33 3.89 -17.93
N LEU A 119 1.55 2.84 -17.62
CA LEU A 119 1.04 2.63 -16.27
C LEU A 119 2.17 2.19 -15.34
N GLY A 120 2.30 2.83 -14.18
CA GLY A 120 3.15 2.36 -13.10
C GLY A 120 2.60 1.05 -12.50
N VAL A 121 3.41 -0.01 -12.49
CA VAL A 121 3.06 -1.30 -11.88
C VAL A 121 3.95 -1.53 -10.67
N MET A 122 3.32 -1.57 -9.50
CA MET A 122 3.94 -1.88 -8.22
C MET A 122 3.61 -3.31 -7.83
N CYS A 123 4.60 -4.06 -7.37
CA CYS A 123 4.43 -5.42 -6.84
C CYS A 123 4.80 -5.47 -5.36
N ASP A 124 3.93 -6.07 -4.57
CA ASP A 124 4.24 -6.39 -3.17
C ASP A 124 5.34 -7.47 -3.10
N VAL A 125 6.24 -7.34 -2.13
CA VAL A 125 7.33 -8.28 -1.89
C VAL A 125 7.24 -8.77 -0.44
N ALA A 126 6.72 -9.97 -0.27
CA ALA A 126 6.57 -10.70 0.98
C ALA A 126 6.20 -12.15 0.69
N LEU A 127 6.40 -13.04 1.64
CA LEU A 127 6.17 -14.47 1.42
C LEU A 127 4.82 -14.98 1.95
N ASP A 128 4.06 -14.19 2.70
CA ASP A 128 2.82 -14.66 3.34
C ASP A 128 1.73 -15.17 2.37
N PRO A 129 1.60 -14.71 1.11
CA PRO A 129 0.69 -15.34 0.16
C PRO A 129 1.17 -16.70 -0.35
N TYR A 130 2.47 -16.99 -0.25
CA TYR A 130 3.14 -18.13 -0.86
C TYR A 130 3.52 -19.21 0.15
N THR A 131 3.49 -18.91 1.46
CA THR A 131 3.87 -19.83 2.52
C THR A 131 2.68 -20.59 3.10
N THR A 132 2.88 -21.87 3.43
CA THR A 132 1.86 -22.70 4.08
C THR A 132 1.55 -22.27 5.51
N HIS A 133 2.41 -21.47 6.13
CA HIS A 133 2.26 -20.94 7.50
C HIS A 133 1.81 -19.48 7.56
N GLY A 134 1.70 -18.77 6.41
CA GLY A 134 1.16 -17.40 6.32
C GLY A 134 2.04 -16.31 6.95
N GLN A 135 3.31 -16.57 7.24
CA GLN A 135 4.27 -15.57 7.68
C GLN A 135 4.94 -14.88 6.48
N ASP A 136 5.38 -13.63 6.66
CA ASP A 136 6.03 -12.83 5.61
C ASP A 136 7.47 -13.29 5.29
N GLY A 137 8.05 -14.16 6.14
CA GLY A 137 9.38 -14.75 6.00
C GLY A 137 9.41 -16.24 6.29
N LEU A 138 10.57 -16.85 6.10
CA LEU A 138 10.83 -18.25 6.43
C LEU A 138 10.84 -18.45 7.96
N ILE A 139 10.47 -19.63 8.40
CA ILE A 139 10.45 -19.98 9.83
C ILE A 139 11.31 -21.22 10.12
N ASP A 140 11.89 -21.25 11.31
CA ASP A 140 12.52 -22.44 11.85
C ASP A 140 11.50 -23.40 12.50
N GLU A 141 12.00 -24.48 13.10
CA GLU A 141 11.20 -25.49 13.80
C GLU A 141 10.42 -24.94 15.01
N THR A 142 10.85 -23.80 15.56
CA THR A 142 10.20 -23.12 16.69
C THR A 142 9.14 -22.11 16.25
N GLY A 143 9.09 -21.80 14.94
CA GLY A 143 8.26 -20.74 14.37
C GLY A 143 8.90 -19.35 14.42
N TYR A 144 10.21 -19.28 14.72
CA TYR A 144 11.00 -18.03 14.65
C TYR A 144 11.26 -17.65 13.19
N ILE A 145 11.15 -16.36 12.88
CA ILE A 145 11.40 -15.85 11.53
C ILE A 145 12.91 -15.75 11.27
N LEU A 146 13.36 -16.42 10.22
CA LEU A 146 14.75 -16.44 9.77
C LEU A 146 15.01 -15.23 8.87
N ASN A 147 15.60 -14.17 9.40
CA ASN A 147 15.81 -12.90 8.71
C ASN A 147 16.63 -13.06 7.42
N ASP A 148 17.85 -13.56 7.55
CA ASP A 148 18.84 -13.57 6.46
C ASP A 148 18.43 -14.53 5.33
N GLU A 149 17.93 -15.71 5.69
CA GLU A 149 17.43 -16.70 4.72
C GLU A 149 16.17 -16.20 3.98
N THR A 150 15.33 -15.42 4.67
CA THR A 150 14.16 -14.79 4.06
C THR A 150 14.57 -13.79 2.99
N ILE A 151 15.57 -12.95 3.26
CA ILE A 151 16.04 -11.93 2.32
C ILE A 151 16.50 -12.56 0.99
N GLU A 152 17.16 -13.70 1.02
CA GLU A 152 17.59 -14.40 -0.21
C GLU A 152 16.39 -14.75 -1.10
N VAL A 153 15.29 -15.23 -0.52
CA VAL A 153 14.07 -15.56 -1.26
C VAL A 153 13.37 -14.29 -1.78
N LEU A 154 13.33 -13.23 -0.96
CA LEU A 154 12.74 -11.94 -1.35
C LEU A 154 13.51 -11.31 -2.53
N VAL A 155 14.82 -11.44 -2.57
CA VAL A 155 15.64 -10.98 -3.70
C VAL A 155 15.26 -11.70 -4.99
N GLU A 156 15.10 -13.01 -4.97
CA GLU A 156 14.67 -13.76 -6.16
C GLU A 156 13.23 -13.40 -6.58
N GLN A 157 12.33 -13.15 -5.62
CA GLN A 157 10.98 -12.62 -5.88
C GLN A 157 11.06 -11.27 -6.61
N VAL A 158 11.87 -10.34 -6.09
CA VAL A 158 12.09 -9.02 -6.69
C VAL A 158 12.61 -9.14 -8.13
N LEU A 159 13.61 -10.01 -8.36
CA LEU A 159 14.19 -10.20 -9.70
C LEU A 159 13.16 -10.77 -10.68
N ALA A 160 12.33 -11.71 -10.25
CA ALA A 160 11.25 -12.26 -11.09
C ALA A 160 10.25 -11.17 -11.49
N GLN A 161 9.84 -10.32 -10.54
CA GLN A 161 8.92 -9.19 -10.78
C GLN A 161 9.54 -8.10 -11.65
N ALA A 162 10.76 -7.66 -11.35
CA ALA A 162 11.44 -6.59 -12.08
C ALA A 162 11.77 -7.00 -13.54
N ARG A 163 12.23 -8.24 -13.76
CA ARG A 163 12.45 -8.79 -15.11
C ARG A 163 11.16 -8.93 -15.92
N ALA A 164 10.01 -9.10 -15.25
CA ALA A 164 8.70 -9.08 -15.89
C ALA A 164 8.25 -7.68 -16.31
N GLY A 165 8.89 -6.61 -15.80
CA GLY A 165 8.62 -5.21 -16.11
C GLY A 165 7.96 -4.42 -15.00
N ALA A 166 8.00 -4.88 -13.74
CA ALA A 166 7.52 -4.09 -12.61
C ALA A 166 8.32 -2.79 -12.48
N ASP A 167 7.63 -1.67 -12.33
CA ASP A 167 8.25 -0.34 -12.20
C ASP A 167 8.67 -0.05 -10.75
N VAL A 168 7.96 -0.66 -9.80
CA VAL A 168 8.19 -0.50 -8.36
C VAL A 168 8.09 -1.87 -7.69
N VAL A 169 9.07 -2.20 -6.87
CA VAL A 169 9.00 -3.33 -5.93
C VAL A 169 8.82 -2.77 -4.52
N ALA A 170 7.95 -3.40 -3.74
CA ALA A 170 7.53 -2.85 -2.45
C ALA A 170 7.67 -3.87 -1.31
N PRO A 171 8.88 -4.01 -0.75
CA PRO A 171 9.13 -4.92 0.36
C PRO A 171 8.27 -4.59 1.58
N SER A 172 7.40 -5.52 1.94
CA SER A 172 6.44 -5.38 3.04
C SER A 172 6.66 -6.41 4.16
N ASP A 173 7.76 -7.14 4.10
CA ASP A 173 8.14 -8.24 4.97
C ASP A 173 8.70 -7.79 6.32
N MET A 174 9.33 -6.63 6.42
CA MET A 174 9.96 -6.04 7.61
C MET A 174 11.22 -6.77 8.08
N MET A 175 11.97 -7.45 7.19
CA MET A 175 13.27 -8.03 7.54
C MET A 175 14.37 -6.96 7.58
N ASP A 176 15.31 -7.09 8.52
CA ASP A 176 16.41 -6.14 8.67
C ASP A 176 17.39 -6.21 7.50
N GLY A 177 17.79 -5.07 6.91
CA GLY A 177 18.80 -5.00 5.85
C GLY A 177 18.30 -5.40 4.45
N ARG A 178 17.03 -5.76 4.29
CA ARG A 178 16.46 -6.23 3.02
C ARG A 178 16.56 -5.22 1.88
N ILE A 179 16.40 -3.93 2.20
CA ILE A 179 16.37 -2.88 1.18
C ILE A 179 17.75 -2.74 0.52
N GLY A 180 18.82 -2.78 1.31
CA GLY A 180 20.20 -2.68 0.81
C GLY A 180 20.55 -3.84 -0.11
N ILE A 181 20.21 -5.07 0.30
CA ILE A 181 20.50 -6.28 -0.48
C ILE A 181 19.68 -6.30 -1.78
N ILE A 182 18.40 -5.94 -1.72
CA ILE A 182 17.55 -5.83 -2.90
C ILE A 182 18.09 -4.77 -3.88
N ARG A 183 18.48 -3.57 -3.38
CA ARG A 183 19.04 -2.52 -4.22
C ARG A 183 20.32 -2.97 -4.91
N GLU A 184 21.24 -3.56 -4.15
CA GLU A 184 22.49 -4.09 -4.70
C GLU A 184 22.25 -5.11 -5.83
N ARG A 185 21.30 -6.02 -5.65
CA ARG A 185 20.97 -7.03 -6.67
C ARG A 185 20.33 -6.41 -7.90
N LEU A 186 19.42 -5.46 -7.76
CA LEU A 186 18.81 -4.74 -8.89
C LEU A 186 19.90 -4.03 -9.73
N GLU A 187 20.85 -3.35 -9.08
CA GLU A 187 21.96 -2.67 -9.74
C GLU A 187 22.86 -3.67 -10.49
N ARG A 188 23.24 -4.78 -9.86
CA ARG A 188 24.06 -5.83 -10.48
C ARG A 188 23.41 -6.45 -11.72
N GLU A 189 22.10 -6.59 -11.73
CA GLU A 189 21.32 -7.15 -12.84
C GLU A 189 21.00 -6.10 -13.92
N GLY A 190 21.45 -4.85 -13.76
CA GLY A 190 21.15 -3.75 -14.68
C GLY A 190 19.70 -3.24 -14.64
N LEU A 191 18.93 -3.61 -13.63
CA LEU A 191 17.53 -3.20 -13.40
C LEU A 191 17.48 -1.83 -12.69
N ILE A 192 18.32 -0.91 -13.10
CA ILE A 192 18.59 0.38 -12.43
C ILE A 192 17.39 1.33 -12.37
N HIS A 193 16.35 1.08 -13.15
CA HIS A 193 15.13 1.90 -13.17
C HIS A 193 14.00 1.33 -12.30
N THR A 194 14.17 0.15 -11.70
CA THR A 194 13.22 -0.41 -10.75
C THR A 194 13.33 0.32 -9.42
N ARG A 195 12.25 0.99 -9.01
CA ARG A 195 12.19 1.74 -7.75
C ARG A 195 11.87 0.80 -6.61
N ILE A 196 12.33 1.15 -5.40
CA ILE A 196 11.98 0.48 -4.17
C ILE A 196 11.07 1.39 -3.34
N MET A 197 9.83 0.94 -3.07
CA MET A 197 8.94 1.55 -2.09
C MET A 197 8.95 0.69 -0.83
N ALA A 198 9.74 1.06 0.16
CA ALA A 198 9.86 0.29 1.39
C ALA A 198 8.66 0.51 2.32
N TYR A 199 8.07 -0.57 2.82
CA TYR A 199 7.11 -0.49 3.93
C TYR A 199 7.88 -0.29 5.25
N SER A 200 8.50 0.87 5.39
CA SER A 200 9.44 1.17 6.48
C SER A 200 8.76 1.31 7.84
N ALA A 201 7.52 1.78 7.88
CA ALA A 201 6.72 1.91 9.09
C ALA A 201 5.46 1.06 9.01
N LYS A 202 5.62 -0.26 9.10
CA LYS A 202 4.53 -1.25 9.08
C LYS A 202 4.28 -1.80 10.48
N TYR A 203 3.12 -1.51 11.02
CA TYR A 203 2.73 -1.87 12.38
C TYR A 203 1.97 -3.20 12.46
N ALA A 204 2.14 -3.93 13.56
CA ALA A 204 1.35 -5.11 13.89
C ALA A 204 -0.08 -4.68 14.21
N SER A 205 -0.97 -4.71 13.22
CA SER A 205 -2.27 -4.07 13.30
C SER A 205 -3.45 -5.02 13.12
N SER A 206 -4.49 -4.79 13.91
CA SER A 206 -5.79 -5.44 13.75
C SER A 206 -6.56 -4.97 12.50
N PHE A 207 -6.17 -3.85 11.89
CA PHE A 207 -6.78 -3.35 10.66
C PHE A 207 -6.45 -4.17 9.41
N TYR A 208 -5.60 -5.21 9.50
CA TYR A 208 -5.27 -6.10 8.38
C TYR A 208 -6.22 -7.31 8.23
N GLY A 209 -7.22 -7.45 9.09
CA GLY A 209 -8.14 -8.61 9.06
C GLY A 209 -8.69 -8.89 7.65
N PRO A 210 -9.35 -7.93 6.97
CA PRO A 210 -9.91 -8.16 5.64
C PRO A 210 -8.86 -8.43 4.55
N PHE A 211 -7.64 -7.88 4.65
CA PHE A 211 -6.55 -8.17 3.72
C PHE A 211 -6.10 -9.63 3.80
N ARG A 212 -6.00 -10.19 5.03
CA ARG A 212 -5.62 -11.59 5.22
C ARG A 212 -6.64 -12.55 4.59
N ASP A 213 -7.92 -12.20 4.63
CA ASP A 213 -8.97 -12.92 3.92
C ASP A 213 -8.77 -12.82 2.39
N ALA A 214 -8.48 -11.62 1.90
CA ALA A 214 -8.30 -11.36 0.47
C ALA A 214 -7.15 -12.17 -0.17
N VAL A 215 -5.99 -12.26 0.48
CA VAL A 215 -4.82 -13.03 0.00
C VAL A 215 -4.85 -14.51 0.42
N GLY A 216 -5.83 -14.93 1.24
CA GLY A 216 -5.96 -16.32 1.69
C GLY A 216 -4.90 -16.74 2.72
N SER A 217 -4.33 -15.79 3.49
CA SER A 217 -3.33 -16.10 4.54
C SER A 217 -3.93 -16.24 5.94
N ALA A 218 -5.20 -15.88 6.12
CA ALA A 218 -5.86 -15.88 7.43
C ALA A 218 -5.97 -17.27 8.06
N SER A 219 -6.24 -18.30 7.26
CA SER A 219 -6.37 -19.69 7.71
C SER A 219 -5.04 -20.31 8.12
N ASN A 220 -3.93 -19.82 7.60
CA ASN A 220 -2.60 -20.40 7.72
C ASN A 220 -1.82 -19.87 8.93
N LEU A 221 -2.12 -18.66 9.40
CA LEU A 221 -1.38 -18.02 10.50
C LEU A 221 -1.53 -18.72 11.86
N GLY A 222 -2.60 -19.51 12.06
CA GLY A 222 -2.84 -20.26 13.30
C GLY A 222 -2.83 -19.37 14.54
N LYS A 223 -2.01 -19.74 15.54
CA LYS A 223 -1.79 -18.97 16.78
C LYS A 223 -0.59 -18.03 16.70
N SER A 224 0.20 -18.04 15.63
CA SER A 224 1.36 -17.16 15.48
C SER A 224 0.91 -15.73 15.18
N ASN A 225 1.72 -14.77 15.60
CA ASN A 225 1.45 -13.35 15.33
C ASN A 225 2.64 -12.74 14.58
N LYS A 226 2.41 -11.59 13.95
CA LYS A 226 3.43 -10.87 13.20
C LYS A 226 4.15 -9.79 14.03
N ALA A 227 3.87 -9.70 15.34
CA ALA A 227 4.47 -8.69 16.22
C ALA A 227 5.97 -8.90 16.49
N VAL A 228 6.52 -10.05 16.07
CA VAL A 228 7.96 -10.35 16.20
C VAL A 228 8.81 -9.65 15.15
N TYR A 229 8.17 -9.07 14.09
CA TYR A 229 8.85 -8.33 13.02
C TYR A 229 8.09 -7.08 12.52
N GLN A 230 6.80 -6.96 12.82
CA GLN A 230 6.06 -5.72 12.58
C GLN A 230 6.10 -4.84 13.82
N GLN A 231 6.16 -3.52 13.64
CA GLN A 231 6.33 -2.55 14.72
C GLN A 231 5.19 -2.58 15.74
N ASP A 232 5.50 -2.34 17.01
CA ASP A 232 4.51 -2.22 18.06
C ASP A 232 3.64 -0.95 17.85
N PRO A 233 2.30 -1.06 17.86
CA PRO A 233 1.41 0.10 17.73
C PRO A 233 1.63 1.20 18.78
N ALA A 234 2.29 0.91 19.89
CA ALA A 234 2.60 1.90 20.92
C ALA A 234 3.86 2.73 20.60
N ASN A 235 4.67 2.33 19.58
CA ASN A 235 5.96 2.94 19.28
C ASN A 235 5.86 3.88 18.07
N GLY A 236 6.19 5.16 18.27
CA GLY A 236 6.28 6.13 17.18
C GLY A 236 7.71 6.51 16.80
N ASN A 237 8.70 6.33 17.70
CA ASN A 237 10.10 6.68 17.43
C ASN A 237 10.81 5.61 16.60
N GLU A 238 10.47 4.35 16.80
CA GLU A 238 10.99 3.21 16.06
C GLU A 238 10.79 3.38 14.55
N ALA A 239 9.63 3.88 14.13
CA ALA A 239 9.34 4.17 12.74
C ALA A 239 10.33 5.13 12.08
N LEU A 240 10.86 6.12 12.83
CA LEU A 240 11.87 7.03 12.29
C LEU A 240 13.22 6.34 12.08
N TRP A 241 13.59 5.40 12.94
CA TRP A 241 14.80 4.62 12.77
C TRP A 241 14.71 3.70 11.56
N GLU A 242 13.63 2.94 11.45
CA GLU A 242 13.37 2.06 10.29
C GLU A 242 13.38 2.83 8.96
N VAL A 243 12.67 3.96 8.91
CA VAL A 243 12.66 4.81 7.71
C VAL A 243 14.06 5.33 7.40
N GLY A 244 14.83 5.75 8.42
CA GLY A 244 16.18 6.23 8.24
C GLY A 244 17.13 5.16 7.71
N LEU A 245 17.00 3.92 8.19
CA LEU A 245 17.76 2.77 7.70
C LEU A 245 17.39 2.43 6.26
N ASP A 246 16.10 2.26 5.94
CA ASP A 246 15.63 1.93 4.60
C ASP A 246 16.07 2.97 3.55
N LEU A 247 16.01 4.27 3.90
CA LEU A 247 16.50 5.34 3.02
C LEU A 247 18.02 5.27 2.82
N ALA A 248 18.79 5.00 3.87
CA ALA A 248 20.24 4.83 3.78
C ALA A 248 20.63 3.59 2.97
N GLU A 249 19.82 2.55 2.99
CA GLU A 249 19.95 1.32 2.21
C GLU A 249 19.55 1.48 0.74
N GLY A 250 18.91 2.57 0.35
CA GLY A 250 18.60 2.88 -1.04
C GLY A 250 17.12 2.74 -1.42
N ALA A 251 16.19 2.88 -0.47
CA ALA A 251 14.78 3.06 -0.80
C ALA A 251 14.56 4.40 -1.52
N ASP A 252 13.79 4.38 -2.61
CA ASP A 252 13.38 5.58 -3.35
C ASP A 252 12.17 6.26 -2.70
N MET A 253 11.34 5.47 -2.05
CA MET A 253 10.07 5.85 -1.44
C MET A 253 9.86 5.05 -0.16
N VAL A 254 9.17 5.66 0.81
CA VAL A 254 8.83 4.99 2.08
C VAL A 254 7.33 5.03 2.32
N MET A 255 6.79 4.04 3.02
CA MET A 255 5.38 3.90 3.29
C MET A 255 5.09 3.68 4.76
N VAL A 256 4.03 4.36 5.25
CA VAL A 256 3.43 4.13 6.57
C VAL A 256 2.16 3.29 6.41
N LYS A 257 2.08 2.17 7.15
CA LYS A 257 0.97 1.21 7.13
C LYS A 257 0.65 0.70 8.54
N PRO A 258 -0.60 0.80 9.02
CA PRO A 258 -1.78 1.46 8.43
C PRO A 258 -1.65 2.98 8.28
N GLY A 259 -2.67 3.60 7.67
CA GLY A 259 -2.67 5.02 7.37
C GLY A 259 -3.30 5.90 8.46
N VAL A 260 -4.64 5.87 8.61
CA VAL A 260 -5.38 6.81 9.46
C VAL A 260 -4.96 6.77 10.93
N PRO A 261 -4.78 5.59 11.57
CA PRO A 261 -4.35 5.54 12.98
C PRO A 261 -2.91 6.04 13.21
N TYR A 262 -2.14 6.23 12.14
CA TYR A 262 -0.71 6.58 12.17
C TYR A 262 -0.40 7.86 11.39
N LEU A 263 -1.37 8.80 11.29
CA LEU A 263 -1.14 10.12 10.68
C LEU A 263 -0.07 10.93 11.38
N ASP A 264 0.11 10.74 12.67
CA ASP A 264 1.20 11.34 13.47
C ASP A 264 2.57 10.80 13.04
N VAL A 265 2.68 9.50 12.80
CA VAL A 265 3.90 8.86 12.28
C VAL A 265 4.18 9.34 10.85
N LEU A 266 3.16 9.35 9.99
CA LEU A 266 3.26 9.83 8.62
C LEU A 266 3.81 11.27 8.56
N TRP A 267 3.23 12.15 9.38
CA TRP A 267 3.67 13.54 9.47
C TRP A 267 5.12 13.65 9.97
N ARG A 268 5.49 12.89 11.02
CA ARG A 268 6.85 12.89 11.57
C ARG A 268 7.87 12.40 10.56
N VAL A 269 7.60 11.31 9.85
CA VAL A 269 8.46 10.77 8.79
C VAL A 269 8.65 11.81 7.69
N LYS A 270 7.56 12.43 7.20
CA LYS A 270 7.65 13.46 6.17
C LYS A 270 8.43 14.68 6.62
N GLU A 271 8.21 15.14 7.85
CA GLU A 271 8.93 16.30 8.40
C GLU A 271 10.42 16.03 8.62
N GLU A 272 10.80 14.85 9.09
CA GLU A 272 12.19 14.49 9.37
C GLU A 272 13.00 14.29 8.08
N PHE A 273 12.50 13.44 7.17
CA PHE A 273 13.29 12.97 6.03
C PHE A 273 13.06 13.75 4.74
N LYS A 274 11.91 14.42 4.57
CA LYS A 274 11.50 15.09 3.33
C LYS A 274 11.53 14.18 2.09
N ALA A 275 11.64 12.88 2.29
CA ALA A 275 11.63 11.87 1.25
C ALA A 275 10.20 11.69 0.68
N PRO A 276 10.02 11.07 -0.50
CA PRO A 276 8.73 10.64 -0.98
C PRO A 276 8.08 9.67 0.01
N THR A 277 6.97 10.09 0.65
CA THR A 277 6.31 9.37 1.75
C THR A 277 4.89 9.01 1.37
N PHE A 278 4.55 7.73 1.48
CA PHE A 278 3.26 7.18 1.10
C PHE A 278 2.48 6.67 2.31
N ALA A 279 1.17 6.60 2.18
CA ALA A 279 0.29 6.03 3.19
C ALA A 279 -0.56 4.92 2.59
N TYR A 280 -0.80 3.85 3.36
CA TYR A 280 -1.73 2.81 2.97
C TYR A 280 -3.03 2.93 3.78
N HIS A 281 -4.10 3.35 3.12
CA HIS A 281 -5.47 3.24 3.62
C HIS A 281 -5.90 1.78 3.54
N VAL A 282 -5.65 1.03 4.63
CA VAL A 282 -5.72 -0.43 4.63
C VAL A 282 -7.14 -0.98 4.65
N SER A 283 -7.24 -2.28 4.44
CA SER A 283 -8.52 -3.01 4.27
C SER A 283 -9.50 -2.83 5.42
N GLY A 284 -9.03 -2.81 6.67
CA GLY A 284 -9.89 -2.58 7.83
C GLY A 284 -10.42 -1.15 7.89
N GLU A 285 -9.62 -0.16 7.55
CA GLU A 285 -10.05 1.25 7.47
C GLU A 285 -11.11 1.43 6.37
N TYR A 286 -10.86 0.83 5.19
CA TYR A 286 -11.82 0.78 4.10
C TYR A 286 -13.14 0.12 4.51
N ALA A 287 -13.06 -1.08 5.11
CA ALA A 287 -14.23 -1.84 5.54
C ALA A 287 -15.06 -1.07 6.59
N MET A 288 -14.42 -0.37 7.53
CA MET A 288 -15.10 0.47 8.53
C MET A 288 -15.94 1.57 7.87
N ILE A 289 -15.41 2.26 6.85
CA ILE A 289 -16.15 3.27 6.10
C ILE A 289 -17.34 2.63 5.38
N LYS A 290 -17.12 1.55 4.62
CA LYS A 290 -18.18 0.87 3.86
C LYS A 290 -19.30 0.34 4.77
N CYS A 291 -18.94 -0.30 5.88
CA CYS A 291 -19.92 -0.83 6.81
C CYS A 291 -20.73 0.29 7.50
N ALA A 292 -20.09 1.34 7.97
CA ALA A 292 -20.78 2.45 8.62
C ALA A 292 -21.68 3.22 7.63
N ALA A 293 -21.26 3.35 6.38
CA ALA A 293 -22.06 3.95 5.31
C ALA A 293 -23.28 3.08 4.97
N ALA A 294 -23.11 1.76 4.85
CA ALA A 294 -24.21 0.83 4.59
C ALA A 294 -25.27 0.85 5.70
N MET A 295 -24.87 1.13 6.94
CA MET A 295 -25.78 1.30 8.08
C MET A 295 -26.42 2.71 8.14
N GLY A 296 -26.06 3.62 7.23
CA GLY A 296 -26.55 5.01 7.22
C GLY A 296 -25.97 5.90 8.34
N CYS A 297 -24.90 5.45 9.02
CA CYS A 297 -24.28 6.23 10.09
C CYS A 297 -23.45 7.41 9.56
N ILE A 298 -22.88 7.28 8.35
CA ILE A 298 -22.02 8.28 7.71
C ILE A 298 -22.33 8.39 6.21
N ASP A 299 -21.97 9.54 5.62
CA ASP A 299 -21.97 9.72 4.17
C ASP A 299 -20.64 9.20 3.61
N GLU A 300 -20.70 8.13 2.80
CA GLU A 300 -19.51 7.45 2.27
C GLU A 300 -18.59 8.40 1.49
N LYS A 301 -19.16 9.18 0.58
CA LYS A 301 -18.39 10.09 -0.27
C LYS A 301 -17.66 11.14 0.57
N LYS A 302 -18.37 11.77 1.52
CA LYS A 302 -17.78 12.82 2.36
C LYS A 302 -16.67 12.29 3.24
N ILE A 303 -16.91 11.20 3.95
CA ILE A 303 -15.91 10.66 4.88
C ILE A 303 -14.68 10.11 4.15
N THR A 304 -14.87 9.48 2.97
CA THR A 304 -13.76 9.01 2.15
C THR A 304 -12.90 10.18 1.67
N MET A 305 -13.51 11.23 1.12
CA MET A 305 -12.77 12.42 0.66
C MET A 305 -12.06 13.15 1.79
N GLU A 306 -12.69 13.23 2.98
CA GLU A 306 -12.05 13.79 4.18
C GLU A 306 -10.87 12.93 4.65
N THR A 307 -10.99 11.62 4.59
CA THR A 307 -9.90 10.69 4.88
C THR A 307 -8.72 10.89 3.93
N MET A 308 -8.98 10.97 2.62
CA MET A 308 -7.92 11.20 1.63
C MET A 308 -7.21 12.54 1.84
N ILE A 309 -7.95 13.62 2.10
CA ILE A 309 -7.32 14.92 2.37
C ILE A 309 -6.55 14.94 3.70
N SER A 310 -6.93 14.11 4.68
CA SER A 310 -6.19 14.00 5.93
C SER A 310 -4.80 13.40 5.73
N PHE A 311 -4.65 12.43 4.81
CA PHE A 311 -3.34 11.91 4.40
C PHE A 311 -2.49 13.02 3.74
N LYS A 312 -3.07 13.80 2.83
CA LYS A 312 -2.36 14.93 2.21
C LYS A 312 -1.90 15.95 3.25
N ARG A 313 -2.76 16.30 4.19
CA ARG A 313 -2.44 17.22 5.29
C ARG A 313 -1.34 16.69 6.21
N ALA A 314 -1.25 15.37 6.39
CA ALA A 314 -0.15 14.71 7.12
C ALA A 314 1.13 14.57 6.29
N GLY A 315 1.12 14.98 5.01
CA GLY A 315 2.32 15.03 4.17
C GLY A 315 2.49 13.84 3.21
N ALA A 316 1.45 13.02 3.00
CA ALA A 316 1.53 11.94 2.01
C ALA A 316 1.69 12.48 0.58
N ASP A 317 2.70 11.99 -0.14
CA ASP A 317 2.89 12.23 -1.57
C ASP A 317 1.94 11.36 -2.41
N GLY A 318 1.63 10.15 -1.94
CA GLY A 318 0.66 9.27 -2.56
C GLY A 318 -0.04 8.36 -1.53
N ILE A 319 -1.19 7.82 -1.94
CA ILE A 319 -2.10 7.06 -1.08
C ILE A 319 -2.50 5.77 -1.78
N LEU A 320 -2.12 4.61 -1.20
CA LEU A 320 -2.72 3.33 -1.59
C LEU A 320 -4.10 3.25 -0.96
N THR A 321 -5.14 3.09 -1.78
CA THR A 321 -6.51 2.99 -1.29
C THR A 321 -7.41 2.19 -2.20
N TYR A 322 -8.22 1.32 -1.63
CA TYR A 322 -9.27 0.58 -2.35
C TYR A 322 -10.38 1.51 -2.86
N CYS A 323 -10.48 2.74 -2.34
CA CYS A 323 -11.40 3.76 -2.83
C CYS A 323 -10.88 4.53 -4.07
N ALA A 324 -9.71 4.19 -4.62
CA ALA A 324 -9.07 5.01 -5.65
C ALA A 324 -9.95 5.29 -6.86
N LEU A 325 -10.68 4.31 -7.38
CA LEU A 325 -11.60 4.49 -8.50
C LEU A 325 -12.76 5.45 -8.16
N ASP A 326 -13.37 5.27 -6.98
CA ASP A 326 -14.48 6.13 -6.53
C ASP A 326 -14.01 7.56 -6.32
N VAL A 327 -12.87 7.73 -5.64
CA VAL A 327 -12.24 9.04 -5.41
C VAL A 327 -11.92 9.73 -6.75
N ALA A 328 -11.33 9.01 -7.71
CA ALA A 328 -11.00 9.56 -9.02
C ALA A 328 -12.26 10.00 -9.80
N ARG A 329 -13.36 9.22 -9.75
CA ARG A 329 -14.65 9.60 -10.35
C ARG A 329 -15.20 10.87 -9.71
N TRP A 330 -15.18 10.96 -8.37
CA TRP A 330 -15.68 12.14 -7.64
C TRP A 330 -14.85 13.40 -7.92
N LEU A 331 -13.53 13.25 -8.03
CA LEU A 331 -12.66 14.37 -8.43
C LEU A 331 -12.98 14.85 -9.85
N LYS A 332 -13.23 13.93 -10.79
CA LYS A 332 -13.62 14.24 -12.17
C LYS A 332 -14.98 14.92 -12.26
N GLU A 333 -15.91 14.61 -11.37
CA GLU A 333 -17.19 15.29 -11.20
C GLU A 333 -17.05 16.71 -10.60
N GLY A 334 -15.84 17.13 -10.24
CA GLY A 334 -15.57 18.43 -9.63
C GLY A 334 -15.79 18.48 -8.12
N TYR A 335 -15.94 17.31 -7.47
CA TYR A 335 -16.03 17.26 -6.02
C TYR A 335 -14.63 17.48 -5.41
N ASN A 336 -14.45 18.67 -4.82
CA ASN A 336 -13.28 19.02 -4.02
C ASN A 336 -13.74 19.25 -2.58
N TYR A 337 -13.06 18.62 -1.63
CA TYR A 337 -13.40 18.74 -0.20
C TYR A 337 -13.23 20.17 0.30
#